data_1c7226f1cff3cb26cd56edd905a4a59d
#
_entry.id   1c7226f1cff3cb26cd56edd905a4a59d
#
_cell.length_a   1.000
_cell.length_b   1.000
_cell.length_c   1.000
_cell.angle_alpha   90.00
_cell.angle_beta   90.00
_cell.angle_gamma   90.00
#
_symmetry.space_group_name_H-M   'P 1'
#
loop_
_entity.id
_entity.type
_entity.pdbx_description
1 polymer ?
#
loop_
_entity_poly.entity_id
_entity_poly.type
_entity_poly.pdbx_seq_one_letter_code
_entity_poly.pdbx_strand_id
1 'polypeptide(L)'
;VRHRRVGDRSQLLARCMVAAVVFTSVLAVPLAVEISWRTETPNPYLHVQPEVTVIEHAGQAVANAQDPYRVVKVTGLPARDAAHPLYEQFFPYLPLMAAFGYASSTHAPAPITDARLTFLLVTMVVLAAALTLFRGGDAERFRIGQVLLVLPLGSLPLVTGGDDLPVVALLLLGLVLTQRRQLLPAGITFGVAAAMKFTAWPIALLALAFCDASGRRGARRPMAIGFGAVLIPIVLPYAIMNPVAFLQNVVLYPLGLTGVPSPAQTPFFGHLVVSLLPHLHRVYAVAIAVVGVVLIGRSLRRRPPRTAGSVATFAAWCAVFIVAVAPSTRVGYLLYPLDFALWGSMLTAVDTRSLLSSALEDPDREFGRLDGNP
;
A
#
# COMPACT_ATOMS: atom_id res chain seq x y z
N VAL A 1 35.42 -23.86 8.78
CA VAL A 1 34.52 -23.32 7.72
C VAL A 1 33.29 -24.22 7.48
N ARG A 2 33.42 -25.56 7.44
CA ARG A 2 32.28 -26.49 7.23
C ARG A 2 31.28 -26.50 8.42
N HIS A 3 31.73 -26.43 9.66
CA HIS A 3 30.86 -26.43 10.86
C HIS A 3 30.01 -25.16 10.97
N ARG A 4 30.52 -23.96 10.57
CA ARG A 4 29.70 -22.74 10.52
C ARG A 4 28.55 -22.85 9.53
N ARG A 5 28.76 -23.44 8.34
CA ARG A 5 27.70 -23.57 7.31
C ARG A 5 26.56 -24.52 7.70
N VAL A 6 26.84 -25.56 8.53
CA VAL A 6 25.80 -26.50 8.99
C VAL A 6 24.93 -25.84 10.07
N GLY A 7 25.54 -25.09 11.01
CA GLY A 7 24.78 -24.34 12.02
C GLY A 7 23.89 -23.25 11.41
N ASP A 8 24.35 -22.55 10.38
CA ASP A 8 23.56 -21.52 9.70
C ASP A 8 22.34 -22.10 8.97
N ARG A 9 22.48 -23.28 8.34
CA ARG A 9 21.33 -23.94 7.65
C ARG A 9 20.27 -24.44 8.63
N SER A 10 20.67 -25.03 9.75
CA SER A 10 19.71 -25.50 10.76
C SER A 10 18.96 -24.34 11.41
N GLN A 11 19.62 -23.21 11.65
CA GLN A 11 18.97 -22.00 12.17
C GLN A 11 18.02 -21.39 11.15
N LEU A 12 18.38 -21.35 9.87
CA LEU A 12 17.50 -20.87 8.80
C LEU A 12 16.24 -21.75 8.69
N LEU A 13 16.40 -23.06 8.69
CA LEU A 13 15.27 -24.01 8.68
C LEU A 13 14.35 -23.81 9.89
N ALA A 14 14.91 -23.68 11.10
CA ALA A 14 14.12 -23.42 12.30
C ALA A 14 13.33 -22.10 12.20
N ARG A 15 13.95 -21.05 11.69
CA ARG A 15 13.25 -19.75 11.44
C ARG A 15 12.14 -19.89 10.40
N CYS A 16 12.39 -20.61 9.30
CA CYS A 16 11.36 -20.87 8.29
C CYS A 16 10.19 -21.67 8.85
N MET A 17 10.45 -22.70 9.67
CA MET A 17 9.41 -23.49 10.32
C MET A 17 8.58 -22.64 11.28
N VAL A 18 9.22 -21.85 12.14
CA VAL A 18 8.53 -20.94 13.05
C VAL A 18 7.70 -19.92 12.24
N ALA A 19 8.27 -19.33 11.20
CA ALA A 19 7.54 -18.39 10.36
C ALA A 19 6.32 -19.04 9.68
N ALA A 20 6.47 -20.29 9.19
CA ALA A 20 5.36 -21.02 8.58
C ALA A 20 4.26 -21.34 9.59
N VAL A 21 4.62 -21.80 10.79
CA VAL A 21 3.65 -22.06 11.86
C VAL A 21 2.91 -20.79 12.25
N VAL A 22 3.63 -19.70 12.47
CA VAL A 22 3.02 -18.42 12.85
C VAL A 22 2.14 -17.88 11.73
N PHE A 23 2.60 -17.87 10.47
CA PHE A 23 1.80 -17.46 9.31
C PHE A 23 0.51 -18.30 9.21
N THR A 24 0.61 -19.61 9.36
CA THR A 24 -0.55 -20.51 9.30
C THR A 24 -1.54 -20.19 10.43
N SER A 25 -1.05 -19.98 11.65
CA SER A 25 -1.91 -19.75 12.83
C SER A 25 -2.57 -18.36 12.83
N VAL A 26 -1.86 -17.29 12.40
CA VAL A 26 -2.38 -15.93 12.50
C VAL A 26 -3.06 -15.44 11.24
N LEU A 27 -2.85 -16.07 10.09
CA LEU A 27 -3.37 -15.62 8.82
C LEU A 27 -4.10 -16.73 8.05
N ALA A 28 -3.43 -17.83 7.69
CA ALA A 28 -4.01 -18.80 6.78
C ALA A 28 -5.25 -19.52 7.36
N VAL A 29 -5.15 -20.01 8.61
CA VAL A 29 -6.28 -20.67 9.29
C VAL A 29 -7.42 -19.69 9.59
N PRO A 30 -7.20 -18.53 10.22
CA PRO A 30 -8.26 -17.55 10.44
C PRO A 30 -8.95 -17.10 9.15
N LEU A 31 -8.19 -16.87 8.09
CA LEU A 31 -8.76 -16.51 6.79
C LEU A 31 -9.64 -17.62 6.22
N ALA A 32 -9.16 -18.86 6.25
CA ALA A 32 -9.93 -20.01 5.79
C ALA A 32 -11.24 -20.18 6.57
N VAL A 33 -11.19 -20.00 7.89
CA VAL A 33 -12.36 -20.09 8.78
C VAL A 33 -13.36 -18.98 8.46
N GLU A 34 -12.92 -17.73 8.34
CA GLU A 34 -13.79 -16.60 8.02
C GLU A 34 -14.44 -16.74 6.63
N ILE A 35 -13.71 -17.26 5.64
CA ILE A 35 -14.25 -17.53 4.31
C ILE A 35 -15.27 -18.68 4.39
N SER A 36 -14.99 -19.76 5.14
CA SER A 36 -15.94 -20.85 5.33
C SER A 36 -17.23 -20.35 5.97
N TRP A 37 -17.14 -19.64 7.08
CA TRP A 37 -18.32 -19.08 7.75
C TRP A 37 -19.11 -18.12 6.87
N ARG A 38 -18.45 -17.28 6.08
CA ARG A 38 -19.11 -16.40 5.10
C ARG A 38 -19.95 -17.21 4.09
N THR A 39 -19.45 -18.37 3.63
CA THR A 39 -20.14 -19.18 2.63
C THR A 39 -21.28 -20.03 3.22
N GLU A 40 -21.21 -20.40 4.49
CA GLU A 40 -22.19 -21.19 5.21
C GLU A 40 -23.35 -20.34 5.76
N THR A 41 -23.12 -19.03 5.94
CA THR A 41 -24.09 -18.11 6.53
C THR A 41 -25.10 -17.62 5.48
N PRO A 42 -26.41 -17.53 5.82
CA PRO A 42 -27.43 -17.01 4.89
C PRO A 42 -27.17 -15.55 4.46
N ASN A 43 -26.47 -14.78 5.26
CA ASN A 43 -26.09 -13.40 4.94
C ASN A 43 -24.59 -13.33 4.57
N PRO A 44 -24.25 -13.21 3.27
CA PRO A 44 -22.86 -13.19 2.80
C PRO A 44 -22.08 -11.94 3.21
N TYR A 45 -22.73 -10.95 3.84
CA TYR A 45 -22.08 -9.74 4.38
C TYR A 45 -21.55 -9.93 5.80
N LEU A 46 -21.91 -11.04 6.47
CA LEU A 46 -21.30 -11.44 7.72
C LEU A 46 -19.91 -12.05 7.45
N HIS A 47 -19.03 -11.97 8.43
CA HIS A 47 -17.67 -12.51 8.37
C HIS A 47 -16.76 -11.88 7.28
N VAL A 48 -17.10 -10.65 6.86
CA VAL A 48 -16.31 -9.90 5.88
C VAL A 48 -16.48 -8.40 6.09
N GLN A 49 -15.41 -7.64 5.88
CA GLN A 49 -15.51 -6.19 5.83
C GLN A 49 -16.18 -5.74 4.52
N PRO A 50 -16.92 -4.62 4.55
CA PRO A 50 -17.62 -4.08 3.37
C PRO A 50 -16.71 -3.83 2.18
N GLU A 51 -15.44 -3.55 2.40
CA GLU A 51 -14.43 -3.34 1.36
C GLU A 51 -14.37 -4.53 0.38
N VAL A 52 -14.42 -5.75 0.89
CA VAL A 52 -14.42 -6.97 0.06
C VAL A 52 -15.63 -7.02 -0.85
N THR A 53 -16.82 -6.80 -0.28
CA THR A 53 -18.09 -6.82 -1.03
C THR A 53 -18.10 -5.73 -2.11
N VAL A 54 -17.65 -4.53 -1.77
CA VAL A 54 -17.54 -3.42 -2.73
C VAL A 54 -16.60 -3.75 -3.88
N ILE A 55 -15.45 -4.37 -3.58
CA ILE A 55 -14.46 -4.76 -4.60
C ILE A 55 -14.99 -5.91 -5.46
N GLU A 56 -15.67 -6.88 -4.88
CA GLU A 56 -16.30 -7.98 -5.61
C GLU A 56 -17.38 -7.47 -6.58
N HIS A 57 -18.27 -6.57 -6.14
CA HIS A 57 -19.25 -5.93 -7.01
C HIS A 57 -18.62 -5.09 -8.10
N ALA A 58 -17.55 -4.36 -7.80
CA ALA A 58 -16.81 -3.61 -8.80
C ALA A 58 -16.17 -4.54 -9.84
N GLY A 59 -15.63 -5.69 -9.41
CA GLY A 59 -15.11 -6.73 -10.31
C GLY A 59 -16.17 -7.31 -11.23
N GLN A 60 -17.36 -7.60 -10.69
CA GLN A 60 -18.52 -8.04 -11.49
C GLN A 60 -18.96 -6.98 -12.50
N ALA A 61 -19.00 -5.70 -12.09
CA ALA A 61 -19.33 -4.60 -12.98
C ALA A 61 -18.35 -4.52 -14.15
N VAL A 62 -17.05 -4.56 -13.87
CA VAL A 62 -16.01 -4.54 -14.92
C VAL A 62 -16.07 -5.75 -15.82
N ALA A 63 -16.32 -6.96 -15.29
CA ALA A 63 -16.50 -8.19 -16.07
C ALA A 63 -17.67 -8.08 -17.06
N ASN A 64 -18.71 -7.32 -16.70
CA ASN A 64 -19.88 -7.05 -17.52
C ASN A 64 -19.75 -5.76 -18.36
N ALA A 65 -18.54 -5.23 -18.54
CA ALA A 65 -18.25 -3.98 -19.24
C ALA A 65 -19.05 -2.77 -18.70
N GLN A 66 -19.35 -2.77 -17.41
CA GLN A 66 -20.05 -1.68 -16.71
C GLN A 66 -19.06 -0.82 -15.94
N ASP A 67 -19.41 0.45 -15.74
CA ASP A 67 -18.63 1.40 -14.94
C ASP A 67 -18.81 1.11 -13.43
N PRO A 68 -17.76 0.69 -12.70
CA PRO A 68 -17.88 0.35 -11.28
C PRO A 68 -18.28 1.55 -10.41
N TYR A 69 -18.03 2.77 -10.86
CA TYR A 69 -18.38 3.99 -10.10
C TYR A 69 -19.88 4.32 -10.17
N ARG A 70 -20.61 3.76 -11.12
CA ARG A 70 -22.04 3.98 -11.30
C ARG A 70 -22.90 2.84 -10.78
N VAL A 71 -22.36 1.63 -10.75
CA VAL A 71 -23.13 0.39 -10.62
C VAL A 71 -22.97 -0.26 -9.26
N VAL A 72 -21.89 0.05 -8.53
CA VAL A 72 -21.70 -0.54 -7.21
C VAL A 72 -22.77 -0.05 -6.25
N LYS A 73 -23.81 -0.86 -6.13
CA LYS A 73 -24.87 -0.76 -5.14
C LYS A 73 -24.90 -2.06 -4.36
N VAL A 74 -24.84 -1.97 -3.06
CA VAL A 74 -25.01 -3.14 -2.21
C VAL A 74 -26.50 -3.35 -1.99
N THR A 75 -27.00 -4.49 -2.47
CA THR A 75 -28.39 -4.94 -2.27
C THR A 75 -28.43 -6.00 -1.17
N GLY A 76 -29.53 -6.07 -0.44
CA GLY A 76 -29.74 -7.12 0.57
C GLY A 76 -29.25 -6.77 1.99
N LEU A 77 -28.90 -5.51 2.25
CA LEU A 77 -28.62 -5.06 3.63
C LEU A 77 -29.86 -5.06 4.50
N PRO A 78 -29.70 -5.29 5.82
CA PRO A 78 -30.82 -5.19 6.77
C PRO A 78 -31.55 -3.84 6.65
N ALA A 79 -32.86 -3.84 6.83
CA ALA A 79 -33.70 -2.65 6.67
C ALA A 79 -33.22 -1.47 7.54
N ARG A 80 -32.65 -1.72 8.72
CA ARG A 80 -32.04 -0.69 9.57
C ARG A 80 -30.89 0.05 8.90
N ASP A 81 -30.16 -0.62 8.01
CA ASP A 81 -29.01 -0.04 7.31
C ASP A 81 -29.46 0.65 6.01
N ALA A 82 -30.63 0.28 5.48
CA ALA A 82 -31.21 0.90 4.29
C ALA A 82 -31.69 2.36 4.55
N ALA A 83 -31.92 2.74 5.80
CA ALA A 83 -32.25 4.11 6.18
C ALA A 83 -31.03 5.05 6.19
N HIS A 84 -29.80 4.50 6.20
CA HIS A 84 -28.57 5.25 6.14
C HIS A 84 -28.00 5.16 4.73
N PRO A 85 -27.62 6.28 4.10
CA PRO A 85 -26.94 6.24 2.79
C PRO A 85 -25.64 5.48 2.98
N LEU A 86 -25.57 4.30 2.37
CA LEU A 86 -24.59 3.28 2.69
C LEU A 86 -23.26 3.65 2.06
N TYR A 87 -22.21 3.65 2.86
CA TYR A 87 -20.83 3.81 2.39
C TYR A 87 -20.45 2.74 1.37
N GLU A 88 -21.09 1.59 1.36
CA GLU A 88 -20.92 0.49 0.41
C GLU A 88 -21.45 0.80 -0.99
N GLN A 89 -22.19 1.90 -1.17
CA GLN A 89 -22.57 2.42 -2.49
C GLN A 89 -21.44 3.13 -3.20
N PHE A 90 -20.33 3.39 -2.49
CA PHE A 90 -19.14 4.03 -3.05
C PHE A 90 -18.05 2.98 -3.31
N PHE A 91 -17.40 3.10 -4.46
CA PHE A 91 -16.18 2.38 -4.78
C PHE A 91 -14.99 3.36 -4.62
N PRO A 92 -14.45 3.54 -3.39
CA PRO A 92 -13.46 4.59 -3.08
C PRO A 92 -12.03 4.24 -3.52
N TYR A 93 -11.90 3.41 -4.51
CA TYR A 93 -10.65 2.91 -5.03
C TYR A 93 -10.42 3.36 -6.46
N LEU A 94 -9.17 3.24 -6.93
CA LEU A 94 -8.85 3.42 -8.33
C LEU A 94 -9.18 2.14 -9.14
N PRO A 95 -9.37 2.23 -10.47
CA PRO A 95 -10.04 1.17 -11.23
C PRO A 95 -9.40 -0.21 -11.12
N LEU A 96 -8.06 -0.28 -10.97
CA LEU A 96 -7.34 -1.55 -10.92
C LEU A 96 -7.70 -2.39 -9.67
N MET A 97 -8.20 -1.76 -8.60
CA MET A 97 -8.65 -2.48 -7.41
C MET A 97 -9.83 -3.43 -7.74
N ALA A 98 -10.67 -3.10 -8.70
CA ALA A 98 -11.77 -3.96 -9.14
C ALA A 98 -11.30 -5.33 -9.68
N ALA A 99 -10.04 -5.41 -10.15
CA ALA A 99 -9.48 -6.68 -10.65
C ALA A 99 -9.45 -7.77 -9.58
N PHE A 100 -9.31 -7.43 -8.31
CA PHE A 100 -9.35 -8.41 -7.21
C PHE A 100 -10.73 -9.05 -7.03
N GLY A 101 -11.79 -8.34 -7.41
CA GLY A 101 -13.15 -8.85 -7.37
C GLY A 101 -13.55 -9.61 -8.63
N TYR A 102 -12.70 -9.71 -9.65
CA TYR A 102 -13.07 -10.34 -10.92
C TYR A 102 -13.48 -11.81 -10.75
N ALA A 103 -12.85 -12.55 -9.84
CA ALA A 103 -13.20 -13.94 -9.57
C ALA A 103 -14.66 -14.12 -9.16
N SER A 104 -15.28 -13.14 -8.51
CA SER A 104 -16.69 -13.20 -8.10
C SER A 104 -17.70 -13.13 -9.27
N SER A 105 -17.25 -12.76 -10.47
CA SER A 105 -18.04 -12.81 -11.70
C SER A 105 -18.06 -14.18 -12.35
N THR A 106 -17.25 -15.13 -11.90
CA THR A 106 -17.13 -16.46 -12.45
C THR A 106 -18.11 -17.43 -11.78
N HIS A 107 -18.30 -18.62 -12.37
CA HIS A 107 -19.08 -19.71 -11.78
C HIS A 107 -18.28 -20.60 -10.82
N ALA A 108 -17.11 -20.15 -10.38
CA ALA A 108 -16.30 -20.89 -9.43
C ALA A 108 -16.97 -20.92 -8.04
N PRO A 109 -16.67 -21.94 -7.20
CA PRO A 109 -17.22 -22.03 -5.85
C PRO A 109 -16.94 -20.80 -5.01
N ALA A 110 -17.92 -20.39 -4.20
CA ALA A 110 -17.88 -19.19 -3.38
C ALA A 110 -16.58 -19.01 -2.55
N PRO A 111 -15.98 -20.05 -1.92
CA PRO A 111 -14.72 -19.86 -1.22
C PRO A 111 -13.56 -19.36 -2.11
N ILE A 112 -13.51 -19.83 -3.37
CA ILE A 112 -12.43 -19.48 -4.32
C ILE A 112 -12.62 -18.08 -4.90
N THR A 113 -13.85 -17.60 -4.95
CA THR A 113 -14.18 -16.28 -5.50
C THR A 113 -14.04 -15.13 -4.51
N ASP A 114 -13.78 -15.43 -3.23
CA ASP A 114 -13.58 -14.43 -2.19
C ASP A 114 -12.33 -13.57 -2.49
N ALA A 115 -12.50 -12.26 -2.57
CA ALA A 115 -11.42 -11.36 -2.96
C ALA A 115 -10.23 -11.37 -1.99
N ARG A 116 -10.41 -11.80 -0.74
CA ARG A 116 -9.32 -11.94 0.24
C ARG A 116 -8.26 -12.96 -0.19
N LEU A 117 -8.66 -14.01 -0.94
CA LEU A 117 -7.70 -14.98 -1.50
C LEU A 117 -6.83 -14.33 -2.58
N THR A 118 -7.41 -13.51 -3.43
CA THR A 118 -6.65 -12.78 -4.45
C THR A 118 -5.76 -11.70 -3.83
N PHE A 119 -6.20 -11.01 -2.75
CA PHE A 119 -5.34 -10.12 -1.97
C PHE A 119 -4.13 -10.86 -1.40
N LEU A 120 -4.35 -12.01 -0.75
CA LEU A 120 -3.27 -12.82 -0.19
C LEU A 120 -2.32 -13.29 -1.29
N LEU A 121 -2.83 -13.87 -2.36
CA LEU A 121 -2.01 -14.42 -3.45
C LEU A 121 -1.11 -13.34 -4.07
N VAL A 122 -1.70 -12.19 -4.44
CA VAL A 122 -0.93 -11.08 -5.03
C VAL A 122 0.09 -10.55 -4.03
N THR A 123 -0.29 -10.39 -2.75
CA THR A 123 0.63 -9.98 -1.69
C THR A 123 1.82 -10.93 -1.59
N MET A 124 1.57 -12.24 -1.54
CA MET A 124 2.64 -13.25 -1.43
C MET A 124 3.57 -13.25 -2.63
N VAL A 125 3.03 -13.18 -3.85
CA VAL A 125 3.85 -13.16 -5.08
C VAL A 125 4.71 -11.90 -5.15
N VAL A 126 4.12 -10.73 -4.89
CA VAL A 126 4.82 -9.45 -4.93
C VAL A 126 5.86 -9.35 -3.81
N LEU A 127 5.51 -9.79 -2.60
CA LEU A 127 6.44 -9.82 -1.47
C LEU A 127 7.60 -10.77 -1.75
N ALA A 128 7.35 -11.97 -2.28
CA ALA A 128 8.40 -12.91 -2.66
C ALA A 128 9.35 -12.28 -3.69
N ALA A 129 8.83 -11.59 -4.71
CA ALA A 129 9.63 -10.85 -5.68
C ALA A 129 10.45 -9.74 -5.01
N ALA A 130 9.85 -8.96 -4.11
CA ALA A 130 10.56 -7.91 -3.39
C ALA A 130 11.70 -8.48 -2.53
N LEU A 131 11.45 -9.55 -1.76
CA LEU A 131 12.43 -10.19 -0.87
C LEU A 131 13.58 -10.86 -1.64
N THR A 132 13.30 -11.48 -2.79
CA THR A 132 14.36 -12.06 -3.65
C THR A 132 15.25 -10.98 -4.25
N LEU A 133 14.67 -9.84 -4.60
CA LEU A 133 15.40 -8.70 -5.13
C LEU A 133 16.07 -7.85 -4.05
N PHE A 134 15.65 -7.92 -2.80
CA PHE A 134 16.24 -7.14 -1.71
C PHE A 134 17.66 -7.57 -1.40
N ARG A 135 18.59 -6.60 -1.32
CA ARG A 135 20.04 -6.83 -1.10
C ARG A 135 20.45 -7.01 0.36
N GLY A 136 19.51 -7.00 1.27
CA GLY A 136 19.76 -7.24 2.69
C GLY A 136 19.92 -8.70 3.03
N GLY A 137 20.32 -8.97 4.27
CA GLY A 137 20.50 -10.33 4.80
C GLY A 137 19.18 -11.03 5.11
N ASP A 138 19.24 -12.31 5.42
CA ASP A 138 18.06 -13.13 5.70
C ASP A 138 17.26 -12.63 6.91
N ALA A 139 17.95 -12.13 7.94
CA ALA A 139 17.27 -11.57 9.12
C ALA A 139 16.41 -10.34 8.77
N GLU A 140 16.86 -9.50 7.84
CA GLU A 140 16.11 -8.34 7.36
C GLU A 140 14.93 -8.76 6.50
N ARG A 141 15.12 -9.74 5.61
CA ARG A 141 14.03 -10.34 4.81
C ARG A 141 12.94 -10.94 5.69
N PHE A 142 13.32 -11.69 6.72
CA PHE A 142 12.37 -12.24 7.69
C PHE A 142 11.59 -11.15 8.41
N ARG A 143 12.25 -10.08 8.86
CA ARG A 143 11.58 -8.97 9.54
C ARG A 143 10.57 -8.27 8.63
N ILE A 144 10.91 -8.04 7.35
CA ILE A 144 9.97 -7.48 6.37
C ILE A 144 8.73 -8.37 6.26
N GLY A 145 8.91 -9.66 6.05
CA GLY A 145 7.81 -10.61 5.96
C GLY A 145 6.96 -10.69 7.24
N GLN A 146 7.61 -10.68 8.41
CA GLN A 146 6.92 -10.70 9.71
C GLN A 146 6.06 -9.45 9.93
N VAL A 147 6.60 -8.27 9.64
CA VAL A 147 5.86 -7.02 9.85
C VAL A 147 4.67 -6.94 8.91
N LEU A 148 4.84 -7.33 7.65
CA LEU A 148 3.77 -7.24 6.67
C LEU A 148 2.67 -8.29 6.86
N LEU A 149 3.03 -9.55 7.18
CA LEU A 149 2.09 -10.68 7.14
C LEU A 149 1.67 -11.21 8.51
N VAL A 150 2.48 -10.97 9.55
CA VAL A 150 2.31 -11.63 10.86
C VAL A 150 1.86 -10.66 11.94
N LEU A 151 2.32 -9.41 11.91
CA LEU A 151 1.83 -8.43 12.86
C LEU A 151 0.32 -8.21 12.70
N PRO A 152 -0.43 -8.01 13.80
CA PRO A 152 -1.88 -7.81 13.75
C PRO A 152 -2.32 -6.68 12.83
N LEU A 153 -1.48 -5.65 12.63
CA LEU A 153 -1.76 -4.55 11.69
C LEU A 153 -1.79 -5.00 10.22
N GLY A 154 -1.10 -6.09 9.87
CA GLY A 154 -1.13 -6.68 8.53
C GLY A 154 -2.09 -7.86 8.45
N SER A 155 -1.93 -8.87 9.33
CA SER A 155 -2.69 -10.12 9.28
C SER A 155 -4.18 -9.93 9.53
N LEU A 156 -4.56 -9.20 10.57
CA LEU A 156 -5.96 -9.03 10.95
C LEU A 156 -6.80 -8.31 9.87
N PRO A 157 -6.36 -7.17 9.30
CA PRO A 157 -7.09 -6.59 8.18
C PRO A 157 -7.27 -7.56 7.02
N LEU A 158 -6.25 -8.31 6.61
CA LEU A 158 -6.36 -9.26 5.52
C LEU A 158 -7.38 -10.37 5.80
N VAL A 159 -7.39 -10.91 7.01
CA VAL A 159 -8.36 -11.95 7.43
C VAL A 159 -9.78 -11.42 7.38
N THR A 160 -9.99 -10.19 7.84
CA THR A 160 -11.33 -9.57 7.89
C THR A 160 -11.76 -8.91 6.58
N GLY A 161 -10.81 -8.62 5.67
CA GLY A 161 -11.12 -8.07 4.34
C GLY A 161 -10.42 -6.76 3.98
N GLY A 162 -9.37 -6.37 4.72
CA GLY A 162 -8.56 -5.20 4.35
C GLY A 162 -7.76 -5.45 3.06
N ASP A 163 -7.78 -4.47 2.20
CA ASP A 163 -7.24 -4.50 0.83
C ASP A 163 -5.88 -3.79 0.67
N ASP A 164 -5.24 -3.41 1.79
CA ASP A 164 -4.01 -2.62 1.79
C ASP A 164 -2.74 -3.44 1.48
N LEU A 165 -2.69 -4.71 1.87
CA LEU A 165 -1.48 -5.52 1.78
C LEU A 165 -0.89 -5.65 0.36
N PRO A 166 -1.68 -5.93 -0.70
CA PRO A 166 -1.14 -5.99 -2.05
C PRO A 166 -0.56 -4.64 -2.49
N VAL A 167 -1.16 -3.52 -2.08
CA VAL A 167 -0.66 -2.16 -2.37
C VAL A 167 0.68 -1.93 -1.66
N VAL A 168 0.76 -2.25 -0.38
CA VAL A 168 1.96 -2.11 0.45
C VAL A 168 3.11 -2.99 -0.08
N ALA A 169 2.82 -4.23 -0.46
CA ALA A 169 3.81 -5.12 -1.08
C ALA A 169 4.35 -4.56 -2.41
N LEU A 170 3.50 -3.98 -3.25
CA LEU A 170 3.91 -3.31 -4.49
C LEU A 170 4.79 -2.08 -4.20
N LEU A 171 4.47 -1.29 -3.18
CA LEU A 171 5.29 -0.15 -2.77
C LEU A 171 6.69 -0.59 -2.31
N LEU A 172 6.79 -1.68 -1.55
CA LEU A 172 8.07 -2.28 -1.19
C LEU A 172 8.87 -2.70 -2.43
N LEU A 173 8.22 -3.43 -3.35
CA LEU A 173 8.86 -3.87 -4.60
C LEU A 173 9.35 -2.68 -5.42
N GLY A 174 8.55 -1.62 -5.55
CA GLY A 174 8.93 -0.39 -6.24
C GLY A 174 10.16 0.28 -5.62
N LEU A 175 10.25 0.34 -4.28
CA LEU A 175 11.41 0.87 -3.57
C LEU A 175 12.66 -0.01 -3.76
N VAL A 176 12.52 -1.33 -3.68
CA VAL A 176 13.62 -2.28 -3.92
C VAL A 176 14.15 -2.16 -5.36
N LEU A 177 13.26 -2.07 -6.34
CA LEU A 177 13.63 -1.87 -7.74
C LEU A 177 14.32 -0.52 -7.95
N THR A 178 13.85 0.53 -7.27
CA THR A 178 14.49 1.86 -7.28
C THR A 178 15.92 1.79 -6.71
N GLN A 179 16.11 1.12 -5.57
CA GLN A 179 17.43 0.89 -4.98
C GLN A 179 18.36 0.12 -5.93
N ARG A 180 17.80 -0.82 -6.70
CA ARG A 180 18.54 -1.59 -7.73
C ARG A 180 18.76 -0.80 -9.03
N ARG A 181 18.31 0.45 -9.10
CA ARG A 181 18.34 1.29 -10.32
C ARG A 181 17.56 0.72 -11.51
N GLN A 182 16.62 -0.16 -11.26
CA GLN A 182 15.69 -0.69 -12.26
C GLN A 182 14.49 0.26 -12.38
N LEU A 183 14.73 1.44 -12.94
CA LEU A 183 13.80 2.56 -12.83
C LEU A 183 12.51 2.36 -13.64
N LEU A 184 12.56 1.73 -14.81
CA LEU A 184 11.36 1.43 -15.61
C LEU A 184 10.45 0.41 -14.87
N PRO A 185 10.93 -0.76 -14.42
CA PRO A 185 10.13 -1.67 -13.60
C PRO A 185 9.63 -1.04 -12.30
N ALA A 186 10.43 -0.20 -11.65
CA ALA A 186 10.01 0.52 -10.45
C ALA A 186 8.81 1.44 -10.76
N GLY A 187 8.88 2.18 -11.86
CA GLY A 187 7.77 3.03 -12.32
C GLY A 187 6.52 2.24 -12.63
N ILE A 188 6.63 1.11 -13.34
CA ILE A 188 5.51 0.21 -13.60
C ILE A 188 4.87 -0.26 -12.28
N THR A 189 5.69 -0.71 -11.33
CA THR A 189 5.22 -1.21 -10.03
C THR A 189 4.50 -0.11 -9.22
N PHE A 190 5.07 1.09 -9.16
CA PHE A 190 4.41 2.24 -8.54
C PHE A 190 3.12 2.64 -9.28
N GLY A 191 3.10 2.55 -10.61
CA GLY A 191 1.91 2.80 -11.42
C GLY A 191 0.78 1.81 -11.13
N VAL A 192 1.10 0.52 -10.97
CA VAL A 192 0.15 -0.52 -10.56
C VAL A 192 -0.43 -0.21 -9.18
N ALA A 193 0.43 0.05 -8.19
CA ALA A 193 -0.03 0.41 -6.84
C ALA A 193 -0.90 1.68 -6.84
N ALA A 194 -0.47 2.71 -7.59
CA ALA A 194 -1.20 3.97 -7.70
C ALA A 194 -2.51 3.83 -8.48
N ALA A 195 -2.64 2.88 -9.40
CA ALA A 195 -3.89 2.58 -10.10
C ALA A 195 -4.88 1.76 -9.25
N MET A 196 -4.47 1.29 -8.08
CA MET A 196 -5.31 0.57 -7.11
C MET A 196 -5.85 1.50 -6.02
N LYS A 197 -4.99 2.31 -5.40
CA LYS A 197 -5.35 3.05 -4.18
C LYS A 197 -4.58 4.36 -4.03
N PHE A 198 -5.25 5.42 -3.56
CA PHE A 198 -4.60 6.72 -3.33
C PHE A 198 -3.51 6.69 -2.27
N THR A 199 -3.57 5.75 -1.33
CA THR A 199 -2.52 5.60 -0.30
C THR A 199 -1.14 5.30 -0.87
N ALA A 200 -1.06 4.79 -2.10
CA ALA A 200 0.19 4.56 -2.82
C ALA A 200 0.83 5.85 -3.39
N TRP A 201 0.03 6.88 -3.67
CA TRP A 201 0.50 8.07 -4.39
C TRP A 201 1.61 8.83 -3.68
N PRO A 202 1.56 9.08 -2.36
CA PRO A 202 2.60 9.84 -1.70
C PRO A 202 4.00 9.26 -1.92
N ILE A 203 4.18 7.95 -1.72
CA ILE A 203 5.49 7.31 -1.87
C ILE A 203 5.91 7.19 -3.34
N ALA A 204 4.96 6.88 -4.23
CA ALA A 204 5.22 6.80 -5.66
C ALA A 204 5.67 8.17 -6.22
N LEU A 205 4.96 9.24 -5.90
CA LEU A 205 5.30 10.59 -6.34
C LEU A 205 6.61 11.10 -5.73
N LEU A 206 6.89 10.77 -4.45
CA LEU A 206 8.17 11.08 -3.83
C LEU A 206 9.32 10.36 -4.54
N ALA A 207 9.16 9.09 -4.87
CA ALA A 207 10.18 8.33 -5.61
C ALA A 207 10.40 8.92 -7.00
N LEU A 208 9.33 9.19 -7.74
CA LEU A 208 9.37 9.82 -9.07
C LEU A 208 10.03 11.21 -9.06
N ALA A 209 9.73 12.03 -8.04
CA ALA A 209 10.21 13.40 -7.97
C ALA A 209 11.66 13.52 -7.50
N PHE A 210 12.09 12.66 -6.57
CA PHE A 210 13.32 12.87 -5.80
C PHE A 210 14.36 11.76 -5.88
N CYS A 211 13.99 10.50 -6.19
CA CYS A 211 14.98 9.43 -6.34
C CYS A 211 15.83 9.67 -7.58
N ASP A 212 16.99 10.23 -7.35
CA ASP A 212 18.02 10.45 -8.38
C ASP A 212 19.35 9.87 -7.91
N ALA A 213 19.60 8.64 -8.29
CA ALA A 213 20.82 7.94 -7.92
C ALA A 213 22.05 8.42 -8.71
N SER A 214 21.89 9.26 -9.76
CA SER A 214 22.98 9.57 -10.69
C SER A 214 23.29 11.05 -10.83
N GLY A 215 22.46 11.95 -10.26
CA GLY A 215 22.60 13.40 -10.44
C GLY A 215 22.44 13.89 -11.90
N ARG A 216 22.12 12.99 -12.84
CA ARG A 216 21.99 13.31 -14.25
C ARG A 216 20.56 13.75 -14.60
N ARG A 217 20.42 14.90 -15.27
CA ARG A 217 19.12 15.32 -15.81
C ARG A 217 18.58 14.22 -16.72
N GLY A 218 17.34 13.77 -16.45
CA GLY A 218 16.67 12.71 -17.21
C GLY A 218 16.80 11.30 -16.66
N ALA A 219 17.61 11.04 -15.61
CA ALA A 219 17.74 9.71 -15.01
C ALA A 219 16.39 9.13 -14.49
N ARG A 220 15.43 9.99 -14.14
CA ARG A 220 14.08 9.61 -13.66
C ARG A 220 13.07 9.33 -14.77
N ARG A 221 13.40 9.70 -16.02
CA ARG A 221 12.49 9.54 -17.17
C ARG A 221 11.96 8.11 -17.34
N PRO A 222 12.77 7.03 -17.24
CA PRO A 222 12.27 5.67 -17.33
C PRO A 222 11.22 5.35 -16.25
N MET A 223 11.41 5.82 -15.01
CA MET A 223 10.45 5.61 -13.93
C MET A 223 9.13 6.34 -14.22
N ALA A 224 9.18 7.58 -14.68
CA ALA A 224 7.99 8.36 -15.05
C ALA A 224 7.25 7.74 -16.25
N ILE A 225 7.98 7.21 -17.24
CA ILE A 225 7.38 6.49 -18.37
C ILE A 225 6.68 5.22 -17.86
N GLY A 226 7.33 4.39 -17.05
CA GLY A 226 6.74 3.17 -16.51
C GLY A 226 5.48 3.46 -15.67
N PHE A 227 5.54 4.48 -14.83
CA PHE A 227 4.40 4.92 -14.01
C PHE A 227 3.22 5.38 -14.88
N GLY A 228 3.47 6.27 -15.82
CA GLY A 228 2.43 6.82 -16.71
C GLY A 228 1.85 5.76 -17.66
N ALA A 229 2.69 4.86 -18.16
CA ALA A 229 2.26 3.78 -19.07
C ALA A 229 1.25 2.82 -18.42
N VAL A 230 1.26 2.69 -17.10
CA VAL A 230 0.26 1.90 -16.36
C VAL A 230 -0.90 2.78 -15.90
N LEU A 231 -0.60 3.88 -15.24
CA LEU A 231 -1.63 4.71 -14.59
C LEU A 231 -2.60 5.33 -15.59
N ILE A 232 -2.08 5.89 -16.69
CA ILE A 232 -2.89 6.63 -17.64
C ILE A 232 -3.95 5.75 -18.32
N PRO A 233 -3.61 4.61 -18.95
CA PRO A 233 -4.60 3.80 -19.65
C PRO A 233 -5.60 3.14 -18.70
N ILE A 234 -5.26 2.93 -17.43
CA ILE A 234 -6.17 2.32 -16.46
C ILE A 234 -7.12 3.35 -15.83
N VAL A 235 -6.62 4.53 -15.47
CA VAL A 235 -7.39 5.51 -14.69
C VAL A 235 -8.11 6.52 -15.58
N LEU A 236 -7.46 7.00 -16.63
CA LEU A 236 -7.96 8.10 -17.44
C LEU A 236 -9.31 7.79 -18.12
N PRO A 237 -9.57 6.58 -18.66
CA PRO A 237 -10.86 6.27 -19.28
C PRO A 237 -12.03 6.50 -18.30
N TYR A 238 -11.95 5.99 -17.09
CA TYR A 238 -13.01 6.15 -16.09
C TYR A 238 -13.18 7.60 -15.64
N ALA A 239 -12.06 8.33 -15.48
CA ALA A 239 -12.10 9.74 -15.12
C ALA A 239 -12.75 10.64 -16.21
N ILE A 240 -12.62 10.27 -17.50
CA ILE A 240 -13.19 11.02 -18.61
C ILE A 240 -14.65 10.60 -18.89
N MET A 241 -14.94 9.30 -18.87
CA MET A 241 -16.27 8.80 -19.21
C MET A 241 -17.34 9.24 -18.21
N ASN A 242 -16.98 9.34 -16.93
CA ASN A 242 -17.91 9.72 -15.87
C ASN A 242 -17.24 10.52 -14.77
N PRO A 243 -16.79 11.76 -15.07
CA PRO A 243 -15.98 12.56 -14.16
C PRO A 243 -16.67 12.84 -12.82
N VAL A 244 -17.98 13.02 -12.82
CA VAL A 244 -18.74 13.30 -11.59
C VAL A 244 -18.76 12.08 -10.66
N ALA A 245 -19.13 10.89 -11.17
CA ALA A 245 -19.14 9.68 -10.35
C ALA A 245 -17.73 9.29 -9.91
N PHE A 246 -16.74 9.40 -10.79
CA PHE A 246 -15.34 9.18 -10.43
C PHE A 246 -14.90 10.10 -9.30
N LEU A 247 -15.13 11.40 -9.42
CA LEU A 247 -14.77 12.39 -8.39
C LEU A 247 -15.49 12.11 -7.06
N GLN A 248 -16.79 11.80 -7.10
CA GLN A 248 -17.58 11.49 -5.91
C GLN A 248 -17.03 10.28 -5.16
N ASN A 249 -16.75 9.18 -5.87
CA ASN A 249 -16.28 7.94 -5.27
C ASN A 249 -14.83 8.03 -4.77
N VAL A 250 -13.94 8.54 -5.62
CA VAL A 250 -12.50 8.39 -5.44
C VAL A 250 -11.89 9.55 -4.64
N VAL A 251 -12.54 10.73 -4.65
CA VAL A 251 -12.01 11.93 -3.98
C VAL A 251 -12.94 12.41 -2.87
N LEU A 252 -14.20 12.71 -3.19
CA LEU A 252 -15.08 13.38 -2.22
C LEU A 252 -15.49 12.46 -1.07
N TYR A 253 -15.76 11.20 -1.35
CA TYR A 253 -16.16 10.24 -0.33
C TYR A 253 -15.03 9.96 0.70
N PRO A 254 -13.77 9.64 0.30
CA PRO A 254 -12.69 9.47 1.27
C PRO A 254 -12.35 10.73 2.09
N LEU A 255 -12.66 11.91 1.54
CA LEU A 255 -12.50 13.18 2.26
C LEU A 255 -13.70 13.51 3.18
N GLY A 256 -14.75 12.65 3.22
CA GLY A 256 -15.95 12.89 4.00
C GLY A 256 -16.83 14.03 3.47
N LEU A 257 -16.74 14.36 2.18
CA LEU A 257 -17.43 15.50 1.56
C LEU A 257 -18.74 15.12 0.84
N THR A 258 -19.13 13.86 0.86
CA THR A 258 -20.37 13.36 0.21
C THR A 258 -21.60 13.41 1.12
N GLY A 259 -21.44 13.72 2.41
CA GLY A 259 -22.53 13.63 3.40
C GLY A 259 -22.77 12.22 3.93
N VAL A 260 -22.11 11.22 3.38
CA VAL A 260 -22.16 9.82 3.87
C VAL A 260 -20.99 9.60 4.82
N PRO A 261 -21.22 9.17 6.06
CA PRO A 261 -20.15 8.95 7.02
C PRO A 261 -19.29 7.76 6.59
N SER A 262 -17.97 7.92 6.68
CA SER A 262 -17.04 6.83 6.48
C SER A 262 -17.07 5.85 7.66
N PRO A 263 -16.94 4.52 7.45
CA PRO A 263 -16.79 3.56 8.53
C PRO A 263 -15.42 3.66 9.23
N ALA A 264 -14.49 4.44 8.71
CA ALA A 264 -13.17 4.68 9.28
C ALA A 264 -13.25 5.74 10.40
N GLN A 265 -13.65 5.33 11.61
CA GLN A 265 -13.97 6.20 12.74
C GLN A 265 -13.09 5.93 13.97
N THR A 266 -11.83 5.56 13.79
CA THR A 266 -10.91 5.44 14.92
C THR A 266 -10.68 6.81 15.55
N PRO A 267 -10.76 6.95 16.89
CA PRO A 267 -10.71 8.23 17.59
C PRO A 267 -9.28 8.81 17.65
N PHE A 268 -8.63 8.92 16.52
CA PHE A 268 -7.42 9.73 16.39
C PHE A 268 -7.78 11.22 16.41
N PHE A 269 -6.76 12.07 16.57
CA PHE A 269 -6.93 13.50 16.76
C PHE A 269 -7.85 14.13 15.71
N GLY A 270 -7.65 13.83 14.43
CA GLY A 270 -8.47 14.38 13.35
C GLY A 270 -9.94 13.99 13.46
N HIS A 271 -10.23 12.72 13.76
CA HIS A 271 -11.59 12.25 13.95
C HIS A 271 -12.23 12.87 15.20
N LEU A 272 -11.50 13.00 16.30
CA LEU A 272 -12.00 13.65 17.52
C LEU A 272 -12.40 15.11 17.25
N VAL A 273 -11.58 15.86 16.51
CA VAL A 273 -11.92 17.25 16.16
C VAL A 273 -13.23 17.33 15.37
N VAL A 274 -13.41 16.50 14.34
CA VAL A 274 -14.61 16.58 13.50
C VAL A 274 -15.84 15.99 14.19
N SER A 275 -15.70 15.06 15.13
CA SER A 275 -16.80 14.52 15.92
C SER A 275 -17.30 15.52 16.98
N LEU A 276 -16.39 16.29 17.58
CA LEU A 276 -16.73 17.33 18.54
C LEU A 276 -17.26 18.61 17.87
N LEU A 277 -16.77 18.91 16.65
CA LEU A 277 -17.10 20.14 15.91
C LEU A 277 -17.55 19.81 14.47
N PRO A 278 -18.67 19.10 14.28
CA PRO A 278 -19.09 18.59 12.96
C PRO A 278 -19.35 19.72 11.94
N HIS A 279 -19.79 20.89 12.39
CA HIS A 279 -20.02 22.06 11.55
C HIS A 279 -18.70 22.64 10.96
N LEU A 280 -17.55 22.36 11.56
CA LEU A 280 -16.23 22.79 11.08
C LEU A 280 -15.52 21.74 10.21
N HIS A 281 -16.12 20.59 9.95
CA HIS A 281 -15.49 19.48 9.22
C HIS A 281 -14.80 19.94 7.93
N ARG A 282 -15.49 20.66 7.06
CA ARG A 282 -14.92 21.15 5.78
C ARG A 282 -13.75 22.11 5.99
N VAL A 283 -13.89 23.04 6.92
CA VAL A 283 -12.84 24.01 7.25
C VAL A 283 -11.62 23.29 7.81
N TYR A 284 -11.83 22.35 8.71
CA TYR A 284 -10.77 21.52 9.27
C TYR A 284 -10.04 20.71 8.19
N ALA A 285 -10.78 20.02 7.31
CA ALA A 285 -10.19 19.22 6.24
C ALA A 285 -9.32 20.06 5.30
N VAL A 286 -9.79 21.25 4.90
CA VAL A 286 -9.02 22.19 4.07
C VAL A 286 -7.81 22.73 4.82
N ALA A 287 -7.98 23.15 6.08
CA ALA A 287 -6.87 23.69 6.89
C ALA A 287 -5.74 22.64 7.06
N ILE A 288 -6.06 21.40 7.40
CA ILE A 288 -5.09 20.32 7.55
C ILE A 288 -4.42 19.97 6.21
N ALA A 289 -5.16 19.98 5.09
CA ALA A 289 -4.57 19.77 3.78
C ALA A 289 -3.55 20.88 3.44
N VAL A 290 -3.89 22.15 3.69
CA VAL A 290 -2.97 23.29 3.48
C VAL A 290 -1.74 23.18 4.38
N VAL A 291 -1.94 22.93 5.67
CA VAL A 291 -0.82 22.74 6.63
C VAL A 291 0.07 21.58 6.17
N GLY A 292 -0.50 20.44 5.79
CA GLY A 292 0.23 19.28 5.28
C GLY A 292 1.07 19.64 4.04
N VAL A 293 0.47 20.29 3.05
CA VAL A 293 1.19 20.74 1.83
C VAL A 293 2.35 21.68 2.16
N VAL A 294 2.12 22.65 3.07
CA VAL A 294 3.16 23.60 3.49
C VAL A 294 4.29 22.89 4.21
N LEU A 295 3.99 22.01 5.19
CA LEU A 295 4.99 21.28 5.96
C LEU A 295 5.82 20.33 5.10
N ILE A 296 5.13 19.55 4.24
CA ILE A 296 5.77 18.64 3.29
C ILE A 296 6.62 19.43 2.30
N GLY A 297 6.08 20.47 1.68
CA GLY A 297 6.80 21.30 0.72
C GLY A 297 8.04 21.99 1.32
N ARG A 298 7.93 22.50 2.57
CA ARG A 298 9.06 23.08 3.29
C ARG A 298 10.13 22.03 3.62
N SER A 299 9.71 20.84 4.05
CA SER A 299 10.61 19.73 4.34
C SER A 299 11.35 19.25 3.08
N LEU A 300 10.63 19.07 1.97
CA LEU A 300 11.21 18.67 0.68
C LEU A 300 12.19 19.69 0.12
N ARG A 301 11.93 20.99 0.30
CA ARG A 301 12.88 22.05 -0.10
C ARG A 301 14.16 22.01 0.71
N ARG A 302 14.08 21.69 2.01
CA ARG A 302 15.24 21.66 2.92
C ARG A 302 16.05 20.38 2.81
N ARG A 303 15.37 19.22 2.76
CA ARG A 303 15.98 17.88 2.78
C ARG A 303 15.25 16.94 1.83
N PRO A 304 15.44 17.06 0.51
CA PRO A 304 14.79 16.18 -0.46
C PRO A 304 15.26 14.72 -0.26
N PRO A 305 14.35 13.75 -0.24
CA PRO A 305 14.71 12.34 -0.12
C PRO A 305 15.25 11.82 -1.46
N ARG A 306 16.54 11.50 -1.54
CA ARG A 306 17.22 11.14 -2.80
C ARG A 306 17.40 9.64 -3.01
N THR A 307 17.25 8.84 -1.98
CA THR A 307 17.40 7.37 -2.02
C THR A 307 16.08 6.68 -1.70
N ALA A 308 15.94 5.41 -2.08
CA ALA A 308 14.74 4.62 -1.76
C ALA A 308 14.48 4.57 -0.24
N GLY A 309 15.55 4.42 0.57
CA GLY A 309 15.44 4.42 2.03
C GLY A 309 14.97 5.78 2.58
N SER A 310 15.52 6.89 2.08
CA SER A 310 15.09 8.24 2.53
C SER A 310 13.66 8.58 2.07
N VAL A 311 13.23 8.10 0.89
CA VAL A 311 11.82 8.22 0.45
C VAL A 311 10.89 7.47 1.39
N ALA A 312 11.22 6.22 1.74
CA ALA A 312 10.41 5.43 2.67
C ALA A 312 10.34 6.09 4.05
N THR A 313 11.47 6.56 4.60
CA THR A 313 11.51 7.27 5.89
C THR A 313 10.68 8.56 5.86
N PHE A 314 10.77 9.34 4.78
CA PHE A 314 9.98 10.55 4.62
C PHE A 314 8.48 10.23 4.51
N ALA A 315 8.13 9.20 3.74
CA ALA A 315 6.76 8.73 3.61
C ALA A 315 6.18 8.21 4.93
N ALA A 316 7.01 7.58 5.79
CA ALA A 316 6.59 7.17 7.13
C ALA A 316 6.12 8.36 7.97
N TRP A 317 6.87 9.46 7.99
CA TRP A 317 6.47 10.67 8.71
C TRP A 317 5.21 11.32 8.13
N CYS A 318 5.09 11.35 6.79
CA CYS A 318 3.88 11.82 6.14
C CYS A 318 2.67 10.95 6.52
N ALA A 319 2.83 9.62 6.55
CA ALA A 319 1.77 8.68 6.91
C ALA A 319 1.37 8.82 8.39
N VAL A 320 2.33 8.98 9.33
CA VAL A 320 2.04 9.29 10.74
C VAL A 320 1.20 10.55 10.85
N PHE A 321 1.62 11.62 10.18
CA PHE A 321 0.88 12.88 10.18
C PHE A 321 -0.55 12.68 9.64
N ILE A 322 -0.70 12.06 8.47
CA ILE A 322 -2.01 11.82 7.85
C ILE A 322 -2.91 10.99 8.77
N VAL A 323 -2.42 9.87 9.31
CA VAL A 323 -3.20 9.01 10.20
C VAL A 323 -3.63 9.75 11.45
N ALA A 324 -2.77 10.60 12.00
CA ALA A 324 -3.09 11.37 13.23
C ALA A 324 -4.17 12.44 12.99
N VAL A 325 -4.12 13.16 11.85
CA VAL A 325 -4.93 14.37 11.64
C VAL A 325 -6.08 14.22 10.64
N ALA A 326 -6.15 13.14 9.88
CA ALA A 326 -7.25 12.98 8.93
C ALA A 326 -8.60 12.83 9.64
N PRO A 327 -9.68 13.42 9.08
CA PRO A 327 -11.03 13.34 9.64
C PRO A 327 -11.56 11.90 9.76
N SER A 328 -11.15 11.02 8.85
CA SER A 328 -11.55 9.62 8.81
C SER A 328 -10.32 8.74 8.69
N THR A 329 -10.05 7.93 9.71
CA THR A 329 -8.95 6.97 9.71
C THR A 329 -9.30 5.70 10.46
N ARG A 330 -8.52 4.63 10.22
CA ARG A 330 -8.60 3.36 10.94
C ARG A 330 -7.24 3.01 11.55
N VAL A 331 -7.26 2.27 12.66
CA VAL A 331 -6.04 1.71 13.28
C VAL A 331 -5.21 0.92 12.25
N GLY A 332 -5.86 0.20 11.35
CA GLY A 332 -5.18 -0.55 10.28
C GLY A 332 -4.26 0.30 9.40
N TYR A 333 -4.53 1.61 9.25
CA TYR A 333 -3.65 2.51 8.48
C TYR A 333 -2.29 2.76 9.14
N LEU A 334 -2.10 2.39 10.41
CA LEU A 334 -0.78 2.38 11.05
C LEU A 334 0.19 1.38 10.39
N LEU A 335 -0.32 0.45 9.58
CA LEU A 335 0.50 -0.41 8.72
C LEU A 335 1.46 0.40 7.85
N TYR A 336 0.97 1.47 7.20
CA TYR A 336 1.78 2.29 6.30
C TYR A 336 2.99 2.95 6.98
N PRO A 337 2.84 3.74 8.05
CA PRO A 337 4.00 4.35 8.70
C PRO A 337 4.96 3.31 9.31
N LEU A 338 4.45 2.19 9.81
CA LEU A 338 5.27 1.14 10.38
C LEU A 338 6.16 0.48 9.32
N ASP A 339 5.56 0.03 8.21
CA ASP A 339 6.29 -0.59 7.12
C ASP A 339 7.29 0.39 6.48
N PHE A 340 6.86 1.62 6.21
CA PHE A 340 7.74 2.62 5.60
C PHE A 340 8.93 2.99 6.51
N ALA A 341 8.75 3.06 7.83
CA ALA A 341 9.84 3.30 8.76
C ALA A 341 10.83 2.12 8.79
N LEU A 342 10.31 0.89 8.82
CA LEU A 342 11.12 -0.32 8.77
C LEU A 342 11.93 -0.39 7.47
N TRP A 343 11.27 -0.21 6.32
CA TRP A 343 11.93 -0.27 5.02
C TRP A 343 12.92 0.88 4.84
N GLY A 344 12.59 2.07 5.32
CA GLY A 344 13.48 3.21 5.31
C GLY A 344 14.81 2.92 6.01
N SER A 345 14.74 2.32 7.20
CA SER A 345 15.94 1.92 7.96
C SER A 345 16.74 0.82 7.25
N MET A 346 16.07 -0.21 6.73
CA MET A 346 16.72 -1.35 6.11
C MET A 346 17.35 -1.02 4.76
N LEU A 347 16.63 -0.28 3.89
CA LEU A 347 17.15 0.16 2.60
C LEU A 347 18.36 1.09 2.79
N THR A 348 18.31 2.01 3.75
CA THR A 348 19.44 2.89 4.07
C THR A 348 20.64 2.10 4.57
N ALA A 349 20.45 1.12 5.46
CA ALA A 349 21.54 0.27 5.95
C ALA A 349 22.21 -0.55 4.84
N VAL A 350 21.46 -1.03 3.86
CA VAL A 350 22.00 -1.72 2.68
C VAL A 350 22.84 -0.76 1.83
N ASP A 351 22.35 0.45 1.56
CA ASP A 351 23.09 1.45 0.78
C ASP A 351 24.40 1.83 1.48
N THR A 352 24.37 2.06 2.79
CA THR A 352 25.57 2.38 3.58
C THR A 352 26.60 1.25 3.54
N ARG A 353 26.17 -0.01 3.71
CA ARG A 353 27.09 -1.17 3.61
C ARG A 353 27.73 -1.28 2.25
N SER A 354 27.00 -1.04 1.17
CA SER A 354 27.53 -1.08 -0.18
C SER A 354 28.58 0.00 -0.46
N LEU A 355 28.37 1.19 0.10
CA LEU A 355 29.36 2.30 0.00
C LEU A 355 30.63 1.99 0.79
N LEU A 356 30.52 1.45 1.99
CA LEU A 356 31.67 1.07 2.80
C LEU A 356 32.50 -0.04 2.15
N SER A 357 31.83 -1.05 1.56
CA SER A 357 32.57 -2.14 0.86
C SER A 357 33.31 -1.60 -0.35
N SER A 358 32.72 -0.72 -1.14
CA SER A 358 33.39 -0.11 -2.30
C SER A 358 34.57 0.80 -1.91
N ALA A 359 34.48 1.51 -0.78
CA ALA A 359 35.57 2.35 -0.27
C ALA A 359 36.75 1.50 0.26
N LEU A 360 36.45 0.33 0.82
CA LEU A 360 37.51 -0.60 1.29
C LEU A 360 38.21 -1.34 0.16
N GLU A 361 37.53 -1.57 -0.98
CA GLU A 361 38.08 -2.23 -2.16
C GLU A 361 38.95 -1.30 -3.05
N ASP A 362 38.75 0.04 -2.96
CA ASP A 362 39.49 1.03 -3.76
C ASP A 362 39.87 2.25 -2.90
N PRO A 363 40.87 2.07 -1.98
CA PRO A 363 41.29 3.15 -1.09
C PRO A 363 41.94 4.35 -1.82
N ASP A 364 42.43 4.14 -3.04
CA ASP A 364 43.14 5.18 -3.80
C ASP A 364 42.20 6.20 -4.49
N ARG A 365 40.91 5.89 -4.59
CA ARG A 365 39.93 6.83 -5.18
C ARG A 365 39.69 8.11 -4.39
N GLU A 366 39.90 8.11 -3.09
CA GLU A 366 39.73 9.30 -2.24
C GLU A 366 40.97 10.21 -2.26
N PHE A 367 42.18 9.65 -2.37
CA PHE A 367 43.41 10.46 -2.41
C PHE A 367 43.59 11.23 -3.72
N GLY A 368 43.12 10.69 -4.85
CA GLY A 368 43.23 11.36 -6.16
C GLY A 368 42.32 12.59 -6.37
N ARG A 369 41.40 12.88 -5.42
CA ARG A 369 40.53 14.08 -5.47
C ARG A 369 41.08 15.26 -4.68
N LEU A 370 42.06 15.04 -3.80
CA LEU A 370 42.68 16.09 -3.01
C LEU A 370 43.91 16.72 -3.68
N ASP A 371 44.51 16.06 -4.68
CA ASP A 371 45.70 16.52 -5.38
C ASP A 371 45.41 17.25 -6.70
N GLY A 372 44.14 17.50 -7.02
CA GLY A 372 43.73 18.30 -8.16
C GLY A 372 43.70 19.79 -7.85
N ASN A 373 44.90 20.39 -7.70
CA ASN A 373 45.19 21.83 -7.69
C ASN A 373 45.70 22.25 -9.10
N PRO A 374 45.68 23.55 -9.36
CA PRO A 374 44.75 24.71 -9.11
C PRO A 374 44.02 25.13 -10.36
#